data_dad5d20c5d386d481fedbf9e82f55604
#
_entry.id   dad5d20c5d386d481fedbf9e82f55604
#
_cell.length_a   1.000
_cell.length_b   1.000
_cell.length_c   1.000
_cell.angle_alpha   90.00
_cell.angle_beta   90.00
_cell.angle_gamma   90.00
#
_symmetry.space_group_name_H-M   'P 1'
#
loop_
_entity.id
_entity.type
_entity.pdbx_description
1 polymer ?
#
loop_
_entity_poly.entity_id
_entity_poly.type
_entity_poly.pdbx_seq_one_letter_code
_entity_poly.pdbx_strand_id
1 'polypeptide(L)'
;MLKAWRSGIGLLALAWATWAGGQSPAPSATARPVVRVAVVGGLLQSGVWPRLADKAAVGAGLRVDTVAAAPKEGIVPVFSRGDADLMLIHGSDESYALLAAGLAAPLRAWAANEHVLVGPADDPAGVAQAADGEAAMARIVAADAPLLAFRDPGSFSIAQALFRRAGVRPGPRQQLYDDAESPQSVLVSAARQGAYAVVGHIPVASGKMPSHGLKVLLHGDPAMRRVYVLVEPGPAHPANAERRRLARRLADYLLSARGQADLRAADREAGGPWVFALTTSGPAR
;
A
#
# COMPACT_ATOMS: atom_id res chain seq x y z
N MET A 1 -66.08 -34.92 -69.71
CA MET A 1 -67.21 -35.71 -69.21
C MET A 1 -67.15 -35.68 -67.66
N LEU A 2 -68.31 -35.28 -67.07
CA LEU A 2 -68.86 -35.61 -65.76
C LEU A 2 -68.02 -35.16 -64.48
N LYS A 3 -68.54 -34.27 -63.82
CA LYS A 3 -69.52 -34.08 -62.72
C LYS A 3 -68.88 -33.98 -61.38
N ALA A 4 -69.04 -32.79 -60.87
CA ALA A 4 -69.40 -32.30 -59.57
C ALA A 4 -69.75 -33.29 -58.43
N TRP A 5 -69.31 -33.03 -57.22
CA TRP A 5 -70.24 -32.96 -56.09
C TRP A 5 -69.66 -32.10 -54.91
N ARG A 6 -70.58 -31.34 -54.39
CA ARG A 6 -70.40 -30.44 -53.17
C ARG A 6 -70.60 -31.26 -51.91
N SER A 7 -69.90 -30.96 -50.90
CA SER A 7 -70.45 -31.00 -49.51
C SER A 7 -69.53 -30.17 -48.59
N GLY A 8 -70.12 -29.18 -47.93
CA GLY A 8 -69.44 -28.34 -46.96
C GLY A 8 -69.42 -29.00 -45.58
N ILE A 9 -68.41 -28.73 -44.86
CA ILE A 9 -68.34 -28.92 -43.40
C ILE A 9 -67.68 -27.67 -42.83
N GLY A 10 -68.43 -26.96 -41.98
CA GLY A 10 -67.96 -25.79 -41.29
C GLY A 10 -66.95 -26.19 -40.19
N LEU A 11 -65.86 -25.48 -40.10
CA LEU A 11 -64.88 -25.58 -39.05
C LEU A 11 -64.93 -24.31 -38.21
N LEU A 12 -65.36 -24.47 -36.97
CA LEU A 12 -65.27 -23.50 -35.88
C LEU A 12 -63.79 -23.20 -35.64
N ALA A 13 -63.37 -21.94 -35.89
CA ALA A 13 -62.04 -21.43 -35.50
C ALA A 13 -62.10 -21.07 -33.98
N LEU A 14 -61.47 -21.90 -33.14
CA LEU A 14 -61.16 -21.56 -31.75
C LEU A 14 -59.95 -20.63 -31.81
N ALA A 15 -60.17 -19.33 -31.50
CA ALA A 15 -59.12 -18.37 -31.26
C ALA A 15 -58.43 -18.65 -29.91
N TRP A 16 -57.23 -19.18 -29.96
CA TRP A 16 -56.36 -19.22 -28.79
C TRP A 16 -55.69 -17.86 -28.59
N ALA A 17 -56.14 -17.09 -27.60
CA ALA A 17 -55.46 -15.89 -27.16
C ALA A 17 -54.20 -16.32 -26.35
N THR A 18 -53.08 -16.30 -27.02
CA THR A 18 -51.78 -16.42 -26.31
C THR A 18 -51.51 -15.17 -25.53
N TRP A 19 -51.69 -15.25 -24.22
CA TRP A 19 -51.28 -14.20 -23.29
C TRP A 19 -49.75 -14.22 -23.22
N ALA A 20 -49.11 -13.38 -24.03
CA ALA A 20 -47.67 -13.07 -23.91
C ALA A 20 -47.49 -12.28 -22.65
N GLY A 21 -47.26 -12.98 -21.55
CA GLY A 21 -46.77 -12.36 -20.30
C GLY A 21 -45.44 -11.74 -20.55
N GLY A 22 -45.43 -10.40 -20.73
CA GLY A 22 -44.21 -9.61 -20.78
C GLY A 22 -43.47 -9.74 -19.46
N GLN A 23 -42.47 -10.62 -19.39
CA GLN A 23 -41.48 -10.57 -18.35
C GLN A 23 -40.67 -9.29 -18.56
N SER A 24 -40.93 -8.28 -17.73
CA SER A 24 -40.02 -7.13 -17.60
C SER A 24 -38.63 -7.69 -17.34
N PRO A 25 -37.59 -7.32 -18.10
CA PRO A 25 -36.24 -7.77 -17.81
C PRO A 25 -35.91 -7.31 -16.38
N ALA A 26 -35.50 -8.28 -15.57
CA ALA A 26 -34.98 -7.98 -14.24
C ALA A 26 -33.94 -6.86 -14.36
N PRO A 27 -33.91 -5.85 -13.48
CA PRO A 27 -32.92 -4.80 -13.56
C PRO A 27 -31.55 -5.43 -13.57
N SER A 28 -30.81 -5.26 -14.65
CA SER A 28 -29.43 -5.68 -14.77
C SER A 28 -28.71 -5.16 -13.54
N ALA A 29 -28.13 -6.05 -12.74
CA ALA A 29 -27.31 -5.65 -11.61
C ALA A 29 -26.25 -4.70 -12.14
N THR A 30 -26.44 -3.40 -11.92
CA THR A 30 -25.53 -2.36 -12.43
C THR A 30 -24.13 -2.69 -11.94
N ALA A 31 -23.22 -2.98 -12.87
CA ALA A 31 -21.83 -3.30 -12.53
C ALA A 31 -21.25 -2.20 -11.64
N ARG A 32 -20.64 -2.60 -10.53
CA ARG A 32 -20.05 -1.64 -9.57
C ARG A 32 -19.05 -0.72 -10.30
N PRO A 33 -19.09 0.60 -10.05
CA PRO A 33 -18.12 1.53 -10.64
C PRO A 33 -16.69 1.11 -10.28
N VAL A 34 -15.76 1.30 -11.22
CA VAL A 34 -14.37 0.86 -11.09
C VAL A 34 -13.48 2.00 -10.62
N VAL A 35 -12.57 1.70 -9.68
CA VAL A 35 -11.45 2.57 -9.31
C VAL A 35 -10.15 1.82 -9.58
N ARG A 36 -9.29 2.40 -10.40
CA ARG A 36 -7.97 1.87 -10.73
C ARG A 36 -6.96 2.40 -9.73
N VAL A 37 -6.24 1.48 -9.07
CA VAL A 37 -5.33 1.83 -7.97
C VAL A 37 -3.91 1.40 -8.30
N ALA A 38 -2.96 2.32 -8.10
CA ALA A 38 -1.53 2.02 -8.10
C ALA A 38 -1.03 1.97 -6.64
N VAL A 39 -0.26 0.95 -6.29
CA VAL A 39 0.23 0.75 -4.92
C VAL A 39 1.73 0.54 -4.88
N VAL A 40 2.39 1.08 -3.86
CA VAL A 40 3.80 0.77 -3.64
C VAL A 40 3.98 -0.72 -3.29
N GLY A 41 5.02 -1.34 -3.85
CA GLY A 41 5.19 -2.79 -3.86
C GLY A 41 5.12 -3.48 -2.49
N GLY A 42 5.57 -2.81 -1.42
CA GLY A 42 5.50 -3.34 -0.06
C GLY A 42 4.08 -3.65 0.44
N LEU A 43 3.09 -2.88 0.03
CA LEU A 43 1.68 -3.13 0.36
C LEU A 43 1.15 -4.43 -0.27
N LEU A 44 1.60 -4.76 -1.49
CA LEU A 44 1.26 -6.02 -2.14
C LEU A 44 2.03 -7.18 -1.52
N GLN A 45 3.34 -7.00 -1.28
CA GLN A 45 4.24 -8.03 -0.74
C GLN A 45 3.83 -8.50 0.64
N SER A 46 3.35 -7.59 1.49
CA SER A 46 2.83 -7.92 2.82
C SER A 46 1.56 -8.78 2.78
N GLY A 47 0.88 -8.86 1.63
CA GLY A 47 -0.43 -9.50 1.50
C GLY A 47 -1.58 -8.70 2.11
N VAL A 48 -1.31 -7.51 2.67
CA VAL A 48 -2.33 -6.64 3.28
C VAL A 48 -3.23 -6.02 2.23
N TRP A 49 -2.63 -5.47 1.16
CA TRP A 49 -3.40 -4.75 0.15
C TRP A 49 -4.47 -5.59 -0.54
N PRO A 50 -4.21 -6.82 -1.03
CA PRO A 50 -5.26 -7.62 -1.67
C PRO A 50 -6.47 -7.82 -0.77
N ARG A 51 -6.24 -8.17 0.51
CA ARG A 51 -7.30 -8.37 1.51
C ARG A 51 -8.07 -7.10 1.83
N LEU A 52 -7.37 -5.98 1.94
CA LEU A 52 -7.98 -4.68 2.18
C LEU A 52 -8.77 -4.20 0.96
N ALA A 53 -8.25 -4.40 -0.25
CA ALA A 53 -8.93 -4.03 -1.49
C ALA A 53 -10.28 -4.73 -1.64
N ASP A 54 -10.37 -6.03 -1.31
CA ASP A 54 -11.62 -6.78 -1.32
C ASP A 54 -12.63 -6.22 -0.31
N LYS A 55 -12.18 -5.94 0.93
CA LYS A 55 -13.03 -5.33 1.97
C LYS A 55 -13.48 -3.92 1.56
N ALA A 56 -12.58 -3.13 1.01
CA ALA A 56 -12.86 -1.77 0.54
C ALA A 56 -13.79 -1.75 -0.67
N ALA A 57 -13.67 -2.72 -1.59
CA ALA A 57 -14.58 -2.86 -2.71
C ALA A 57 -16.03 -3.07 -2.25
N VAL A 58 -16.23 -3.91 -1.23
CA VAL A 58 -17.54 -4.14 -0.63
C VAL A 58 -18.01 -2.91 0.15
N GLY A 59 -17.18 -2.39 1.05
CA GLY A 59 -17.55 -1.31 1.97
C GLY A 59 -17.77 0.03 1.28
N ALA A 60 -17.03 0.33 0.22
CA ALA A 60 -17.21 1.52 -0.60
C ALA A 60 -18.22 1.32 -1.74
N GLY A 61 -18.72 0.10 -2.00
CA GLY A 61 -19.61 -0.20 -3.12
C GLY A 61 -18.97 0.05 -4.49
N LEU A 62 -17.69 -0.34 -4.63
CA LEU A 62 -16.87 -0.14 -5.83
C LEU A 62 -16.29 -1.48 -6.31
N ARG A 63 -15.73 -1.49 -7.50
CA ARG A 63 -14.73 -2.47 -7.92
C ARG A 63 -13.35 -1.80 -7.83
N VAL A 64 -12.42 -2.44 -7.14
CA VAL A 64 -11.06 -1.94 -6.97
C VAL A 64 -10.14 -2.76 -7.87
N ASP A 65 -9.58 -2.14 -8.89
CA ASP A 65 -8.64 -2.75 -9.83
C ASP A 65 -7.22 -2.26 -9.52
N THR A 66 -6.34 -3.14 -9.04
CA THR A 66 -4.92 -2.81 -8.85
C THR A 66 -4.22 -2.87 -10.20
N VAL A 67 -3.97 -1.71 -10.79
CA VAL A 67 -3.39 -1.58 -12.14
C VAL A 67 -1.86 -1.54 -12.14
N ALA A 68 -1.25 -1.23 -11.00
CA ALA A 68 0.20 -1.28 -10.81
C ALA A 68 0.56 -1.56 -9.36
N ALA A 69 1.60 -2.37 -9.15
CA ALA A 69 2.22 -2.61 -7.85
C ALA A 69 3.74 -2.72 -8.05
N ALA A 70 4.47 -1.65 -7.73
CA ALA A 70 5.89 -1.52 -8.04
C ALA A 70 6.56 -0.52 -7.07
N PRO A 71 7.89 -0.38 -7.07
CA PRO A 71 8.57 0.76 -6.49
C PRO A 71 8.04 2.09 -7.04
N LYS A 72 8.34 3.19 -6.36
CA LYS A 72 7.82 4.54 -6.68
C LYS A 72 8.02 4.91 -8.15
N GLU A 73 9.18 4.58 -8.69
CA GLU A 73 9.58 4.84 -10.08
C GLU A 73 8.63 4.18 -11.10
N GLY A 74 8.00 3.08 -10.71
CA GLY A 74 7.04 2.37 -11.57
C GLY A 74 5.60 2.88 -11.42
N ILE A 75 5.16 3.28 -10.21
CA ILE A 75 3.75 3.66 -9.98
C ILE A 75 3.48 5.14 -10.20
N VAL A 76 4.46 6.03 -9.97
CA VAL A 76 4.31 7.49 -10.16
C VAL A 76 3.97 7.84 -11.61
N PRO A 77 4.67 7.31 -12.63
CA PRO A 77 4.30 7.55 -14.03
C PRO A 77 2.91 7.04 -14.39
N VAL A 78 2.48 5.89 -13.84
CA VAL A 78 1.13 5.31 -14.07
C VAL A 78 0.06 6.27 -13.57
N PHE A 79 0.22 6.81 -12.36
CA PHE A 79 -0.69 7.81 -11.83
C PHE A 79 -0.66 9.10 -12.65
N SER A 80 0.52 9.65 -12.94
CA SER A 80 0.68 10.93 -13.63
C SER A 80 0.05 10.95 -15.03
N ARG A 81 0.07 9.81 -15.76
CA ARG A 81 -0.59 9.68 -17.06
C ARG A 81 -2.11 9.46 -16.96
N GLY A 82 -2.65 9.28 -15.75
CA GLY A 82 -4.06 8.99 -15.53
C GLY A 82 -4.45 7.54 -15.79
N ASP A 83 -3.49 6.61 -15.80
CA ASP A 83 -3.76 5.17 -15.90
C ASP A 83 -4.27 4.59 -14.57
N ALA A 84 -4.00 5.25 -13.45
CA ALA A 84 -4.60 5.02 -12.14
C ALA A 84 -5.47 6.21 -11.70
N ASP A 85 -6.47 5.93 -10.85
CA ASP A 85 -7.38 6.91 -10.27
C ASP A 85 -7.00 7.29 -8.84
N LEU A 86 -6.31 6.40 -8.16
CA LEU A 86 -5.79 6.59 -6.80
C LEU A 86 -4.42 5.93 -6.71
N MET A 87 -3.49 6.56 -5.98
CA MET A 87 -2.20 5.94 -5.70
C MET A 87 -1.94 5.90 -4.20
N LEU A 88 -1.44 4.75 -3.72
CA LEU A 88 -1.04 4.51 -2.34
C LEU A 88 0.49 4.39 -2.30
N ILE A 89 1.14 5.40 -1.73
CA ILE A 89 2.60 5.56 -1.72
C ILE A 89 3.06 6.06 -0.35
N HIS A 90 4.35 6.00 -0.06
CA HIS A 90 4.89 6.71 1.10
C HIS A 90 4.88 8.23 0.89
N GLY A 91 4.71 9.00 1.97
CA GLY A 91 5.05 10.42 1.97
C GLY A 91 6.52 10.59 1.62
N SER A 92 6.82 11.21 0.48
CA SER A 92 8.16 11.30 -0.10
C SER A 92 8.23 12.44 -1.13
N ASP A 93 9.43 12.74 -1.58
CA ASP A 93 9.67 13.81 -2.56
C ASP A 93 8.80 13.65 -3.82
N GLU A 94 8.58 12.41 -4.28
CA GLU A 94 7.75 12.13 -5.45
C GLU A 94 6.29 12.51 -5.19
N SER A 95 5.74 12.20 -4.01
CA SER A 95 4.37 12.58 -3.67
C SER A 95 4.20 14.09 -3.52
N TYR A 96 5.21 14.79 -2.98
CA TYR A 96 5.23 16.25 -2.89
C TYR A 96 5.43 16.90 -4.26
N ALA A 97 6.24 16.33 -5.14
CA ALA A 97 6.40 16.81 -6.51
C ALA A 97 5.08 16.73 -7.30
N LEU A 98 4.32 15.65 -7.14
CA LEU A 98 2.98 15.53 -7.75
C LEU A 98 2.02 16.60 -7.22
N LEU A 99 2.07 16.89 -5.92
CA LEU A 99 1.26 17.95 -5.31
C LEU A 99 1.64 19.32 -5.87
N ALA A 100 2.94 19.64 -5.94
CA ALA A 100 3.45 20.89 -6.48
C ALA A 100 3.11 21.08 -7.96
N ALA A 101 3.08 19.99 -8.74
CA ALA A 101 2.68 20.01 -10.15
C ALA A 101 1.15 20.08 -10.35
N GLY A 102 0.35 20.09 -9.28
CA GLY A 102 -1.11 20.06 -9.37
C GLY A 102 -1.69 18.71 -9.84
N LEU A 103 -0.85 17.70 -10.02
CA LEU A 103 -1.27 16.34 -10.38
C LEU A 103 -1.94 15.63 -9.22
N ALA A 104 -1.55 15.92 -7.99
CA ALA A 104 -2.17 15.39 -6.77
C ALA A 104 -3.03 16.45 -6.06
N ALA A 105 -4.14 16.02 -5.49
CA ALA A 105 -4.86 16.75 -4.44
C ALA A 105 -4.04 16.74 -3.13
N PRO A 106 -4.40 17.54 -2.09
CA PRO A 106 -3.73 17.49 -0.81
C PRO A 106 -3.59 16.05 -0.28
N LEU A 107 -2.36 15.69 0.08
CA LEU A 107 -2.02 14.32 0.51
C LEU A 107 -2.70 14.00 1.83
N ARG A 108 -3.26 12.82 1.95
CA ARG A 108 -3.92 12.35 3.19
C ARG A 108 -3.20 11.12 3.74
N ALA A 109 -2.64 11.22 4.95
CA ALA A 109 -2.08 10.06 5.64
C ALA A 109 -3.18 9.04 5.96
N TRP A 110 -2.92 7.73 5.75
CA TRP A 110 -3.94 6.70 5.97
C TRP A 110 -3.42 5.46 6.71
N ALA A 111 -2.13 5.17 6.63
CA ALA A 111 -1.48 4.02 7.26
C ALA A 111 0.01 4.30 7.45
N ALA A 112 0.72 3.37 8.07
CA ALA A 112 2.18 3.39 8.15
C ALA A 112 2.73 1.96 8.06
N ASN A 113 3.97 1.81 7.60
CA ASN A 113 4.77 0.61 7.85
C ASN A 113 5.93 0.95 8.77
N GLU A 114 6.61 -0.07 9.27
CA GLU A 114 7.78 0.17 10.11
C GLU A 114 9.09 -0.16 9.39
N HIS A 115 10.15 0.43 9.89
CA HIS A 115 11.52 -0.01 9.68
C HIS A 115 12.00 -0.76 10.91
N VAL A 116 12.96 -1.62 10.72
CA VAL A 116 13.61 -2.41 11.76
C VAL A 116 15.10 -2.13 11.76
N LEU A 117 15.74 -2.35 12.89
CA LEU A 117 17.18 -2.33 12.99
C LEU A 117 17.67 -3.77 12.99
N VAL A 118 18.45 -4.10 11.97
CA VAL A 118 19.10 -5.40 11.83
C VAL A 118 20.60 -5.27 12.13
N GLY A 119 21.21 -6.35 12.61
CA GLY A 119 22.63 -6.34 12.92
C GLY A 119 23.22 -7.72 13.14
N PRO A 120 24.53 -7.82 13.45
CA PRO A 120 25.21 -9.05 13.75
C PRO A 120 24.51 -9.89 14.84
N ALA A 121 24.58 -11.21 14.72
CA ALA A 121 23.86 -12.10 15.63
C ALA A 121 24.37 -12.06 17.07
N ASP A 122 25.62 -11.67 17.29
CA ASP A 122 26.31 -11.47 18.58
C ASP A 122 26.05 -10.09 19.18
N ASP A 123 25.42 -9.18 18.43
CA ASP A 123 24.99 -7.85 18.85
C ASP A 123 26.01 -7.07 19.72
N PRO A 124 27.21 -6.76 19.18
CA PRO A 124 28.28 -6.16 19.99
C PRO A 124 27.94 -4.78 20.59
N ALA A 125 26.96 -4.05 20.04
CA ALA A 125 26.50 -2.79 20.59
C ALA A 125 25.31 -2.95 21.57
N GLY A 126 24.76 -4.16 21.74
CA GLY A 126 23.63 -4.42 22.64
C GLY A 126 22.33 -3.75 22.18
N VAL A 127 22.10 -3.67 20.88
CA VAL A 127 20.90 -3.05 20.28
C VAL A 127 19.61 -3.75 20.71
N ALA A 128 19.65 -5.08 20.85
CA ALA A 128 18.48 -5.87 21.28
C ALA A 128 18.00 -5.53 22.69
N GLN A 129 18.83 -4.88 23.52
CA GLN A 129 18.45 -4.42 24.86
C GLN A 129 18.08 -2.92 24.90
N ALA A 130 18.06 -2.26 23.74
CA ALA A 130 17.63 -0.87 23.67
C ALA A 130 16.10 -0.76 23.84
N ALA A 131 15.66 0.27 24.54
CA ALA A 131 14.23 0.50 24.77
C ALA A 131 13.52 0.95 23.48
N ASP A 132 14.23 1.65 22.59
CA ASP A 132 13.73 2.25 21.36
C ASP A 132 14.88 2.50 20.36
N GLY A 133 14.54 3.06 19.22
CA GLY A 133 15.52 3.36 18.16
C GLY A 133 16.51 4.45 18.55
N GLU A 134 16.11 5.39 19.39
CA GLU A 134 17.00 6.46 19.88
C GLU A 134 18.09 5.86 20.77
N ALA A 135 17.69 5.03 21.73
CA ALA A 135 18.61 4.30 22.60
C ALA A 135 19.53 3.35 21.82
N ALA A 136 18.99 2.69 20.78
CA ALA A 136 19.77 1.83 19.89
C ALA A 136 20.87 2.61 19.16
N MET A 137 20.54 3.77 18.59
CA MET A 137 21.54 4.61 17.91
C MET A 137 22.60 5.14 18.88
N ALA A 138 22.22 5.51 20.09
CA ALA A 138 23.17 5.92 21.13
C ALA A 138 24.16 4.79 21.47
N ARG A 139 23.68 3.54 21.59
CA ARG A 139 24.53 2.36 21.84
C ARG A 139 25.48 2.07 20.69
N ILE A 140 25.00 2.14 19.45
CA ILE A 140 25.84 1.93 18.24
C ILE A 140 26.98 2.95 18.20
N VAL A 141 26.69 4.22 18.49
CA VAL A 141 27.73 5.28 18.53
C VAL A 141 28.68 5.07 19.71
N ALA A 142 28.17 4.79 20.92
CA ALA A 142 29.00 4.57 22.10
C ALA A 142 29.94 3.37 21.96
N ALA A 143 29.52 2.30 21.29
CA ALA A 143 30.33 1.12 21.00
C ALA A 143 31.25 1.29 19.77
N ASP A 144 31.24 2.44 19.13
CA ASP A 144 31.86 2.67 17.80
C ASP A 144 31.55 1.54 16.80
N ALA A 145 30.34 0.97 16.89
CA ALA A 145 29.93 -0.14 16.05
C ALA A 145 29.59 0.33 14.63
N PRO A 146 29.89 -0.48 13.60
CA PRO A 146 29.65 -0.10 12.21
C PRO A 146 28.15 -0.06 11.89
N LEU A 147 27.68 0.99 11.21
CA LEU A 147 26.33 1.09 10.69
C LEU A 147 26.37 1.48 9.21
N LEU A 148 25.63 0.75 8.40
CA LEU A 148 25.54 0.99 6.98
C LEU A 148 24.57 2.15 6.70
N ALA A 149 25.02 3.18 5.99
CA ALA A 149 24.18 4.28 5.51
C ALA A 149 23.40 3.81 4.26
N PHE A 150 22.33 3.04 4.49
CA PHE A 150 21.51 2.52 3.40
C PHE A 150 20.95 3.64 2.52
N ARG A 151 21.17 3.54 1.21
CA ARG A 151 20.81 4.58 0.23
C ARG A 151 19.32 4.72 -0.03
N ASP A 152 18.46 3.78 0.46
CA ASP A 152 17.00 4.01 0.40
C ASP A 152 16.63 5.27 1.18
N PRO A 153 16.00 6.27 0.53
CA PRO A 153 15.73 7.56 1.17
C PRO A 153 14.90 7.45 2.45
N GLY A 154 14.00 6.45 2.53
CA GLY A 154 13.17 6.22 3.70
C GLY A 154 13.98 5.70 4.89
N SER A 155 14.76 4.66 4.69
CA SER A 155 15.65 4.08 5.69
C SER A 155 16.69 5.10 6.18
N PHE A 156 17.30 5.82 5.24
CA PHE A 156 18.26 6.88 5.54
C PHE A 156 17.65 7.98 6.40
N SER A 157 16.47 8.50 6.03
CA SER A 157 15.78 9.55 6.78
C SER A 157 15.43 9.13 8.21
N ILE A 158 15.02 7.87 8.40
CA ILE A 158 14.72 7.32 9.73
C ILE A 158 16.01 7.24 10.55
N ALA A 159 17.09 6.66 10.02
CA ALA A 159 18.37 6.60 10.71
C ALA A 159 18.86 7.99 11.17
N GLN A 160 18.81 8.98 10.26
CA GLN A 160 19.19 10.35 10.58
C GLN A 160 18.27 11.00 11.62
N ALA A 161 16.98 10.71 11.60
CA ALA A 161 16.05 11.19 12.62
C ALA A 161 16.36 10.60 13.99
N LEU A 162 16.66 9.31 14.06
CA LEU A 162 17.01 8.63 15.32
C LEU A 162 18.33 9.19 15.91
N PHE A 163 19.37 9.41 15.10
CA PHE A 163 20.61 10.07 15.57
C PHE A 163 20.32 11.44 16.17
N ARG A 164 19.52 12.27 15.49
CA ARG A 164 19.16 13.60 16.00
C ARG A 164 18.41 13.55 17.32
N ARG A 165 17.44 12.62 17.46
CA ARG A 165 16.65 12.45 18.68
C ARG A 165 17.50 11.93 19.84
N ALA A 166 18.40 11.00 19.56
CA ALA A 166 19.36 10.50 20.55
C ALA A 166 20.39 11.56 20.96
N GLY A 167 20.47 12.70 20.29
CA GLY A 167 21.44 13.73 20.56
C GLY A 167 22.89 13.32 20.26
N VAL A 168 23.08 12.26 19.43
CA VAL A 168 24.39 11.74 19.08
C VAL A 168 24.77 12.09 17.63
N ARG A 169 26.06 12.18 17.37
CA ARG A 169 26.59 12.40 16.01
C ARG A 169 27.22 11.11 15.51
N PRO A 170 26.78 10.61 14.32
CA PRO A 170 27.43 9.45 13.72
C PRO A 170 28.86 9.80 13.27
N GLY A 171 29.81 8.95 13.62
CA GLY A 171 31.16 8.99 13.11
C GLY A 171 31.32 8.28 11.76
N PRO A 172 32.53 8.14 11.23
CA PRO A 172 32.77 7.48 9.95
C PRO A 172 32.27 6.01 9.95
N ARG A 173 32.39 5.30 11.07
CA ARG A 173 31.92 3.90 11.18
C ARG A 173 30.39 3.75 11.17
N GLN A 174 29.66 4.79 11.54
CA GLN A 174 28.19 4.83 11.50
C GLN A 174 27.65 5.40 10.19
N GLN A 175 28.50 5.60 9.19
CA GLN A 175 28.17 6.11 7.86
C GLN A 175 28.86 5.28 6.77
N LEU A 176 28.96 3.94 6.96
CA LEU A 176 29.58 3.08 5.99
C LEU A 176 28.82 3.12 4.66
N TYR A 177 29.58 3.17 3.58
CA TYR A 177 29.01 3.20 2.24
C TYR A 177 28.26 1.91 1.93
N ASP A 178 27.06 2.06 1.41
CA ASP A 178 26.27 0.97 0.86
C ASP A 178 26.73 0.66 -0.57
N ASP A 179 27.54 -0.39 -0.72
CA ASP A 179 28.07 -0.89 -2.00
C ASP A 179 27.20 -2.02 -2.59
N ALA A 180 25.98 -2.21 -2.08
CA ALA A 180 25.07 -3.21 -2.59
C ALA A 180 24.65 -2.91 -4.05
N GLU A 181 24.59 -3.93 -4.88
CA GLU A 181 24.17 -3.81 -6.28
C GLU A 181 22.69 -3.39 -6.43
N SER A 182 21.90 -3.73 -5.44
CA SER A 182 20.46 -3.41 -5.40
C SER A 182 20.00 -3.17 -3.96
N PRO A 183 18.87 -2.44 -3.77
CA PRO A 183 18.29 -2.27 -2.44
C PRO A 183 17.99 -3.60 -1.72
N GLN A 184 17.69 -4.68 -2.46
CA GLN A 184 17.42 -6.00 -1.89
C GLN A 184 18.66 -6.69 -1.35
N SER A 185 19.85 -6.34 -1.84
CA SER A 185 21.14 -6.91 -1.43
C SER A 185 21.88 -6.10 -0.36
N VAL A 186 21.24 -5.06 0.21
CA VAL A 186 21.87 -4.20 1.23
C VAL A 186 22.35 -5.00 2.46
N LEU A 187 21.63 -6.04 2.86
CA LEU A 187 22.02 -6.87 4.00
C LEU A 187 23.23 -7.79 3.71
N VAL A 188 23.53 -8.08 2.43
CA VAL A 188 24.81 -8.71 2.04
C VAL A 188 25.97 -7.78 2.38
N SER A 189 25.86 -6.51 1.99
CA SER A 189 26.87 -5.50 2.29
C SER A 189 27.02 -5.30 3.81
N ALA A 190 25.91 -5.19 4.54
CA ALA A 190 25.94 -5.06 5.99
C ALA A 190 26.59 -6.27 6.68
N ALA A 191 26.23 -7.51 6.29
CA ALA A 191 26.79 -8.73 6.85
C ALA A 191 28.31 -8.83 6.60
N ARG A 192 28.77 -8.51 5.38
CA ARG A 192 30.19 -8.51 5.04
C ARG A 192 30.99 -7.51 5.87
N GLN A 193 30.40 -6.38 6.22
CA GLN A 193 31.03 -5.31 7.01
C GLN A 193 30.81 -5.47 8.53
N GLY A 194 30.11 -6.51 8.98
CA GLY A 194 29.70 -6.67 10.39
C GLY A 194 28.87 -5.48 10.89
N ALA A 195 28.09 -4.88 10.01
CA ALA A 195 27.41 -3.62 10.26
C ALA A 195 25.93 -3.81 10.64
N TYR A 196 25.43 -2.88 11.45
CA TYR A 196 24.01 -2.65 11.64
C TYR A 196 23.41 -1.95 10.41
N ALA A 197 22.10 -2.05 10.20
CA ALA A 197 21.39 -1.32 9.15
C ALA A 197 19.93 -1.07 9.56
N VAL A 198 19.41 0.10 9.20
CA VAL A 198 17.97 0.41 9.27
C VAL A 198 17.35 0.05 7.93
N VAL A 199 16.38 -0.85 7.93
CA VAL A 199 15.73 -1.35 6.71
C VAL A 199 14.22 -1.48 6.89
N GLY A 200 13.48 -1.52 5.79
CA GLY A 200 12.04 -1.81 5.85
C GLY A 200 11.76 -3.21 6.41
N HIS A 201 10.80 -3.36 7.31
CA HIS A 201 10.45 -4.66 7.92
C HIS A 201 9.89 -5.65 6.87
N ILE A 202 8.96 -5.19 6.04
CA ILE A 202 8.28 -6.05 5.05
C ILE A 202 9.26 -6.79 4.12
N PRO A 203 10.26 -6.14 3.48
CA PRO A 203 11.24 -6.84 2.64
C PRO A 203 12.05 -7.91 3.37
N VAL A 204 12.40 -7.67 4.63
CA VAL A 204 13.13 -8.64 5.46
C VAL A 204 12.24 -9.84 5.79
N ALA A 205 11.05 -9.58 6.32
CA ALA A 205 10.11 -10.62 6.74
C ALA A 205 9.57 -11.47 5.58
N SER A 206 9.41 -10.86 4.39
CA SER A 206 8.98 -11.58 3.18
C SER A 206 10.09 -12.35 2.46
N GLY A 207 11.32 -12.28 2.96
CA GLY A 207 12.50 -12.93 2.35
C GLY A 207 13.01 -12.24 1.07
N LYS A 208 12.43 -11.10 0.66
CA LYS A 208 12.94 -10.32 -0.48
C LYS A 208 14.27 -9.62 -0.20
N MET A 209 14.57 -9.42 1.07
CA MET A 209 15.84 -8.91 1.55
C MET A 209 16.43 -9.96 2.49
N PRO A 210 17.16 -10.98 1.98
CA PRO A 210 17.71 -12.06 2.79
C PRO A 210 18.70 -11.53 3.85
N SER A 211 18.60 -12.05 5.06
CA SER A 211 19.33 -11.51 6.23
C SER A 211 20.83 -11.81 6.25
N HIS A 212 21.29 -12.81 5.51
CA HIS A 212 22.71 -13.24 5.47
C HIS A 212 23.36 -13.43 6.86
N GLY A 213 22.60 -13.99 7.81
CA GLY A 213 23.05 -14.21 9.18
C GLY A 213 22.85 -13.04 10.14
N LEU A 214 22.44 -11.87 9.65
CA LEU A 214 21.99 -10.78 10.49
C LEU A 214 20.63 -11.09 11.12
N LYS A 215 20.34 -10.48 12.27
CA LYS A 215 19.09 -10.62 12.99
C LYS A 215 18.34 -9.27 13.07
N VAL A 216 17.02 -9.32 13.09
CA VAL A 216 16.21 -8.19 13.53
C VAL A 216 16.40 -8.04 15.04
N LEU A 217 17.01 -6.96 15.45
CA LEU A 217 17.38 -6.69 16.85
C LEU A 217 16.41 -5.71 17.51
N LEU A 218 15.83 -4.78 16.73
CA LEU A 218 14.84 -3.83 17.20
C LEU A 218 13.72 -3.67 16.19
N HIS A 219 12.48 -3.73 16.68
CA HIS A 219 11.24 -3.48 15.94
C HIS A 219 10.16 -2.91 16.87
N GLY A 220 9.03 -2.46 16.31
CA GLY A 220 7.86 -1.99 17.07
C GLY A 220 7.93 -0.52 17.53
N ASP A 221 9.05 0.17 17.35
CA ASP A 221 9.18 1.57 17.73
C ASP A 221 8.39 2.49 16.77
N PRO A 222 7.40 3.28 17.28
CA PRO A 222 6.67 4.25 16.46
C PRO A 222 7.56 5.29 15.77
N ALA A 223 8.73 5.63 16.32
CA ALA A 223 9.68 6.56 15.71
C ALA A 223 10.32 6.00 14.41
N MET A 224 10.25 4.68 14.22
CA MET A 224 10.75 3.99 13.04
C MET A 224 9.65 3.75 11.99
N ARG A 225 8.46 4.31 12.17
CA ARG A 225 7.36 4.18 11.22
C ARG A 225 7.43 5.21 10.10
N ARG A 226 7.07 4.76 8.90
CA ARG A 226 6.97 5.59 7.71
C ARG A 226 5.52 5.64 7.23
N VAL A 227 5.01 6.86 7.05
CA VAL A 227 3.60 7.09 6.70
C VAL A 227 3.34 6.79 5.23
N TYR A 228 2.25 6.08 4.96
CA TYR A 228 1.64 5.99 3.64
C TYR A 228 0.62 7.11 3.46
N VAL A 229 0.59 7.68 2.26
CA VAL A 229 -0.36 8.69 1.84
C VAL A 229 -1.23 8.21 0.69
N LEU A 230 -2.47 8.68 0.68
CA LEU A 230 -3.38 8.60 -0.46
C LEU A 230 -3.09 9.78 -1.37
N VAL A 231 -2.87 9.48 -2.65
CA VAL A 231 -2.66 10.47 -3.70
C VAL A 231 -3.87 10.42 -4.63
N GLU A 232 -4.76 11.37 -4.44
CA GLU A 232 -5.96 11.56 -5.26
C GLU A 232 -5.67 12.52 -6.41
N PRO A 233 -6.42 12.46 -7.53
CA PRO A 233 -6.22 13.33 -8.67
C PRO A 233 -6.39 14.81 -8.32
N GLY A 234 -5.36 15.61 -8.54
CA GLY A 234 -5.34 17.06 -8.44
C GLY A 234 -5.88 17.76 -9.71
N PRO A 235 -5.97 19.10 -9.72
CA PRO A 235 -6.56 19.85 -10.84
C PRO A 235 -5.92 19.55 -12.21
N ALA A 236 -4.60 19.36 -12.26
CA ALA A 236 -3.87 19.08 -13.49
C ALA A 236 -3.88 17.59 -13.91
N HIS A 237 -4.41 16.70 -13.08
CA HIS A 237 -4.45 15.27 -13.40
C HIS A 237 -5.48 14.97 -14.50
N PRO A 238 -5.23 14.02 -15.44
CA PRO A 238 -6.13 13.71 -16.57
C PRO A 238 -7.49 13.10 -16.20
N ALA A 239 -7.70 12.67 -14.94
CA ALA A 239 -8.97 12.09 -14.51
C ALA A 239 -10.13 13.07 -14.69
N ASN A 240 -11.25 12.61 -15.26
CA ASN A 240 -12.49 13.36 -15.33
C ASN A 240 -13.20 13.46 -13.95
N ALA A 241 -14.27 14.23 -13.87
CA ALA A 241 -15.00 14.47 -12.63
C ALA A 241 -15.52 13.18 -11.97
N GLU A 242 -16.01 12.23 -12.76
CA GLU A 242 -16.51 10.94 -12.26
C GLU A 242 -15.38 10.11 -11.63
N ARG A 243 -14.26 9.98 -12.30
CA ARG A 243 -13.08 9.25 -11.77
C ARG A 243 -12.55 9.89 -10.49
N ARG A 244 -12.50 11.24 -10.41
CA ARG A 244 -12.14 11.97 -9.20
C ARG A 244 -13.09 11.67 -8.04
N ARG A 245 -14.39 11.66 -8.31
CA ARG A 245 -15.41 11.34 -7.32
C ARG A 245 -15.28 9.91 -6.79
N LEU A 246 -15.03 8.95 -7.67
CA LEU A 246 -14.83 7.54 -7.28
C LEU A 246 -13.54 7.34 -6.50
N ALA A 247 -12.43 7.96 -6.91
CA ALA A 247 -11.16 7.96 -6.18
C ALA A 247 -11.34 8.52 -4.76
N ARG A 248 -12.03 9.67 -4.64
CA ARG A 248 -12.36 10.28 -3.35
C ARG A 248 -13.19 9.34 -2.48
N ARG A 249 -14.21 8.67 -3.04
CA ARG A 249 -15.06 7.72 -2.32
C ARG A 249 -14.24 6.56 -1.74
N LEU A 250 -13.29 5.99 -2.49
CA LEU A 250 -12.40 4.95 -1.99
C LEU A 250 -11.46 5.49 -0.91
N ALA A 251 -10.88 6.67 -1.13
CA ALA A 251 -9.98 7.31 -0.18
C ALA A 251 -10.69 7.63 1.16
N ASP A 252 -11.91 8.15 1.10
CA ASP A 252 -12.72 8.44 2.29
C ASP A 252 -13.09 7.15 3.05
N TYR A 253 -13.37 6.06 2.31
CA TYR A 253 -13.57 4.76 2.95
C TYR A 253 -12.32 4.30 3.70
N LEU A 254 -11.14 4.32 3.07
CA LEU A 254 -9.88 3.90 3.69
C LEU A 254 -9.54 4.70 4.95
N LEU A 255 -9.96 5.97 5.02
CA LEU A 255 -9.78 6.85 6.18
C LEU A 255 -10.87 6.70 7.23
N SER A 256 -12.01 6.13 6.89
CA SER A 256 -13.13 5.96 7.83
C SER A 256 -12.77 4.99 8.98
N ALA A 257 -13.51 5.07 10.08
CA ALA A 257 -13.37 4.12 11.19
C ALA A 257 -13.52 2.66 10.72
N ARG A 258 -14.44 2.39 9.77
CA ARG A 258 -14.65 1.09 9.16
C ARG A 258 -13.45 0.67 8.33
N GLY A 259 -12.95 1.51 7.44
CA GLY A 259 -11.78 1.22 6.60
C GLY A 259 -10.53 0.97 7.43
N GLN A 260 -10.34 1.72 8.53
CA GLN A 260 -9.23 1.50 9.47
C GLN A 260 -9.38 0.19 10.27
N ALA A 261 -10.60 -0.23 10.58
CA ALA A 261 -10.87 -1.54 11.18
C ALA A 261 -10.58 -2.67 10.18
N ASP A 262 -10.97 -2.50 8.92
CA ASP A 262 -10.70 -3.45 7.84
C ASP A 262 -9.21 -3.55 7.51
N LEU A 263 -8.45 -2.45 7.61
CA LEU A 263 -6.99 -2.46 7.51
C LEU A 263 -6.36 -3.32 8.61
N ARG A 264 -6.77 -3.14 9.87
CA ARG A 264 -6.28 -3.98 10.98
C ARG A 264 -6.65 -5.45 10.80
N ALA A 265 -7.83 -5.75 10.27
CA ALA A 265 -8.23 -7.11 9.98
C ALA A 265 -7.39 -7.73 8.86
N ALA A 266 -7.22 -7.00 7.75
CA ALA A 266 -6.39 -7.43 6.62
C ALA A 266 -4.92 -7.67 7.02
N ASP A 267 -4.39 -6.81 7.89
CA ASP A 267 -3.02 -6.95 8.41
C ASP A 267 -2.87 -8.22 9.26
N ARG A 268 -3.81 -8.49 10.19
CA ARG A 268 -3.79 -9.75 10.96
C ARG A 268 -3.94 -10.99 10.07
N GLU A 269 -4.84 -10.94 9.09
CA GLU A 269 -5.06 -12.04 8.13
C GLU A 269 -3.83 -12.28 7.23
N ALA A 270 -3.00 -11.26 7.05
CA ALA A 270 -1.73 -11.33 6.34
C ALA A 270 -0.55 -11.78 7.21
N GLY A 271 -0.77 -12.07 8.50
CA GLY A 271 0.27 -12.47 9.45
C GLY A 271 1.10 -11.31 10.01
N GLY A 272 0.55 -10.08 9.98
CA GLY A 272 1.20 -8.87 10.48
C GLY A 272 1.69 -8.92 11.93
N PRO A 273 2.33 -7.86 12.36
CA PRO A 273 2.10 -6.45 11.98
C PRO A 273 2.99 -5.96 10.81
N TRP A 274 2.41 -5.69 9.68
CA TRP A 274 3.10 -5.13 8.50
C TRP A 274 2.70 -3.69 8.20
N VAL A 275 1.40 -3.40 8.35
CA VAL A 275 0.80 -2.10 8.04
C VAL A 275 -0.06 -1.65 9.21
N PHE A 276 0.33 -0.54 9.80
CA PHE A 276 -0.31 0.04 10.99
C PHE A 276 -1.40 1.02 10.58
N ALA A 277 -2.59 0.83 11.12
CA ALA A 277 -3.65 1.82 11.04
C ALA A 277 -3.24 3.11 11.77
N LEU A 278 -3.63 4.25 11.24
CA LEU A 278 -3.45 5.50 11.98
C LEU A 278 -4.44 5.51 13.16
N THR A 279 -3.94 5.89 14.32
CA THR A 279 -4.82 6.27 15.42
C THR A 279 -5.53 7.56 15.00
N THR A 280 -6.85 7.51 14.84
CA THR A 280 -7.65 8.72 14.75
C THR A 280 -7.53 9.42 16.11
N SER A 281 -6.57 10.34 16.22
CA SER A 281 -6.61 11.32 17.30
C SER A 281 -7.92 12.06 17.07
N GLY A 282 -8.90 11.86 17.94
CA GLY A 282 -10.07 12.73 17.98
C GLY A 282 -9.58 14.17 18.06
N PRO A 283 -10.37 15.16 17.59
CA PRO A 283 -9.95 16.54 17.68
C PRO A 283 -9.53 16.81 19.12
N ALA A 284 -8.30 17.32 19.28
CA ALA A 284 -7.84 17.81 20.58
C ALA A 284 -8.89 18.83 21.05
N ARG A 285 -9.56 18.52 22.16
CA ARG A 285 -10.54 19.43 22.80
C ARG A 285 -9.81 20.59 23.43
#